data_7aa9bac4ec475c2b86ba4ffd476f6e9c
#
_entry.id   7aa9bac4ec475c2b86ba4ffd476f6e9c
#
_cell.length_a   1.000
_cell.length_b   1.000
_cell.length_c   1.000
_cell.angle_alpha   90.00
_cell.angle_beta   90.00
_cell.angle_gamma   90.00
#
_symmetry.space_group_name_H-M   'P 1'
#
loop_
_entity.id
_entity.type
_entity.pdbx_description
1 polymer ?
#
loop_
_entity_poly.entity_id
_entity_poly.type
_entity_poly.pdbx_seq_one_letter_code
_entity_poly.pdbx_strand_id
1 'polypeptide(L)'
;MVVLAAVFAVSYAVGVRRVAGRGRRWPVERTVAALAGASALAATTFVPDNTFLGHMVGHLLLGMVAPMLLALAAPVTLLLQAGSTGARLAARRALRWPPLAALTHPVVGFVVFGASLVALYLTPLLELSERHLAVHVLVHAHLFTAGCLFLWPLVGVDPTPRRTPFGARLLAVLAAVPFHAFLGLALLTMTAPVAPRVYPDIDDQHRAAALLWGSGELLTIAVAAIVFRAWLVADRREAARLDRRLGEVEAVP
;
A
#
# COMPACT_ATOMS: atom_id res chain seq x y z
N MET A 1 -13.02 -11.29 1.58
CA MET A 1 -11.56 -11.08 1.41
C MET A 1 -10.78 -12.38 1.25
N VAL A 2 -11.12 -13.48 1.95
CA VAL A 2 -10.40 -14.78 1.86
C VAL A 2 -10.28 -15.32 0.43
N VAL A 3 -11.39 -15.29 -0.35
CA VAL A 3 -11.36 -15.77 -1.75
C VAL A 3 -10.39 -14.94 -2.61
N LEU A 4 -10.41 -13.62 -2.45
CA LEU A 4 -9.51 -12.72 -3.18
C LEU A 4 -8.03 -12.99 -2.82
N ALA A 5 -7.74 -13.14 -1.52
CA ALA A 5 -6.40 -13.47 -1.02
C ALA A 5 -5.92 -14.82 -1.55
N ALA A 6 -6.79 -15.84 -1.54
CA ALA A 6 -6.46 -17.17 -2.05
C ALA A 6 -6.19 -17.15 -3.57
N VAL A 7 -7.05 -16.48 -4.35
CA VAL A 7 -6.87 -16.32 -5.81
C VAL A 7 -5.56 -15.60 -6.10
N PHE A 8 -5.25 -14.54 -5.35
CA PHE A 8 -3.96 -13.83 -5.48
C PHE A 8 -2.79 -14.75 -5.16
N ALA A 9 -2.79 -15.43 -4.01
CA ALA A 9 -1.70 -16.31 -3.57
C ALA A 9 -1.44 -17.46 -4.56
N VAL A 10 -2.50 -18.12 -5.04
CA VAL A 10 -2.38 -19.19 -6.04
C VAL A 10 -1.84 -18.66 -7.37
N SER A 11 -2.38 -17.54 -7.85
CA SER A 11 -1.92 -16.91 -9.11
C SER A 11 -0.47 -16.48 -9.02
N TYR A 12 -0.06 -15.95 -7.87
CA TYR A 12 1.32 -15.56 -7.58
C TYR A 12 2.25 -16.78 -7.56
N ALA A 13 1.88 -17.85 -6.85
CA ALA A 13 2.65 -19.10 -6.80
C ALA A 13 2.83 -19.73 -8.20
N VAL A 14 1.77 -19.75 -9.01
CA VAL A 14 1.84 -20.20 -10.42
C VAL A 14 2.81 -19.32 -11.22
N GLY A 15 2.78 -18.01 -11.02
CA GLY A 15 3.72 -17.07 -11.65
C GLY A 15 5.18 -17.39 -11.29
N VAL A 16 5.47 -17.57 -9.99
CA VAL A 16 6.81 -17.93 -9.50
C VAL A 16 7.30 -19.25 -10.12
N ARG A 17 6.45 -20.28 -10.14
CA ARG A 17 6.79 -21.58 -10.76
C ARG A 17 7.10 -21.43 -12.26
N ARG A 18 6.35 -20.58 -12.99
CA ARG A 18 6.62 -20.32 -14.43
C ARG A 18 7.94 -19.60 -14.65
N VAL A 19 8.33 -18.68 -13.77
CA VAL A 19 9.64 -18.00 -13.83
C VAL A 19 10.77 -19.00 -13.57
N ALA A 20 10.62 -19.86 -12.55
CA ALA A 20 11.57 -20.92 -12.23
C ALA A 20 11.72 -21.94 -13.39
N GLY A 21 10.62 -22.36 -14.02
CA GLY A 21 10.63 -23.25 -15.17
C GLY A 21 11.31 -22.68 -16.42
N ARG A 22 11.56 -21.35 -16.44
CA ARG A 22 12.36 -20.67 -17.48
C ARG A 22 13.83 -20.47 -17.07
N GLY A 23 14.31 -21.17 -16.04
CA GLY A 23 15.66 -21.05 -15.51
C GLY A 23 15.98 -19.74 -14.79
N ARG A 24 14.96 -18.94 -14.44
CA ARG A 24 15.14 -17.64 -13.76
C ARG A 24 14.83 -17.76 -12.27
N ARG A 25 15.63 -17.12 -11.43
CA ARG A 25 15.38 -17.05 -9.98
C ARG A 25 14.43 -15.92 -9.66
N TRP A 26 13.41 -16.20 -8.85
CA TRP A 26 12.55 -15.20 -8.26
C TRP A 26 12.96 -14.94 -6.81
N PRO A 27 13.10 -13.68 -6.36
CA PRO A 27 13.51 -13.37 -5.00
C PRO A 27 12.54 -13.92 -3.95
N VAL A 28 13.08 -14.61 -2.94
CA VAL A 28 12.27 -15.26 -1.88
C VAL A 28 11.54 -14.20 -1.04
N GLU A 29 12.19 -13.08 -0.77
CA GLU A 29 11.61 -11.96 -0.01
C GLU A 29 10.32 -11.42 -0.65
N ARG A 30 10.21 -11.44 -1.97
CA ARG A 30 8.97 -11.05 -2.67
C ARG A 30 7.86 -12.07 -2.50
N THR A 31 8.22 -13.34 -2.45
CA THR A 31 7.24 -14.42 -2.20
C THR A 31 6.73 -14.36 -0.76
N VAL A 32 7.62 -14.12 0.20
CA VAL A 32 7.24 -13.92 1.60
C VAL A 32 6.32 -12.70 1.73
N ALA A 33 6.66 -11.58 1.09
CA ALA A 33 5.82 -10.38 1.08
C ALA A 33 4.43 -10.65 0.44
N ALA A 34 4.38 -11.42 -0.65
CA ALA A 34 3.12 -11.81 -1.29
C ALA A 34 2.22 -12.64 -0.37
N LEU A 35 2.80 -13.64 0.29
CA LEU A 35 2.07 -14.50 1.23
C LEU A 35 1.62 -13.71 2.45
N ALA A 36 2.49 -12.88 3.03
CA ALA A 36 2.15 -12.01 4.16
C ALA A 36 1.04 -11.02 3.80
N GLY A 37 1.10 -10.39 2.60
CA GLY A 37 0.05 -9.49 2.12
C GLY A 37 -1.29 -10.19 1.88
N ALA A 38 -1.26 -11.40 1.30
CA ALA A 38 -2.46 -12.22 1.16
C ALA A 38 -3.02 -12.65 2.52
N SER A 39 -2.16 -13.01 3.47
CA SER A 39 -2.58 -13.35 4.85
C SER A 39 -3.18 -12.15 5.57
N ALA A 40 -2.59 -10.96 5.45
CA ALA A 40 -3.15 -9.72 6.01
C ALA A 40 -4.53 -9.42 5.42
N LEU A 41 -4.70 -9.58 4.11
CA LEU A 41 -5.99 -9.41 3.43
C LEU A 41 -7.02 -10.45 3.89
N ALA A 42 -6.64 -11.71 4.04
CA ALA A 42 -7.52 -12.76 4.55
C ALA A 42 -7.90 -12.52 6.01
N ALA A 43 -6.95 -12.06 6.83
CA ALA A 43 -7.14 -11.80 8.26
C ALA A 43 -8.24 -10.77 8.53
N THR A 44 -8.47 -9.80 7.62
CA THR A 44 -9.58 -8.83 7.77
C THR A 44 -10.96 -9.48 7.93
N THR A 45 -11.14 -10.72 7.44
CA THR A 45 -12.40 -11.46 7.56
C THR A 45 -12.62 -12.07 8.95
N PHE A 46 -11.55 -12.23 9.73
CA PHE A 46 -11.55 -12.87 11.04
C PHE A 46 -11.39 -11.87 12.19
N VAL A 47 -11.13 -10.61 11.88
CA VAL A 47 -11.08 -9.55 12.89
C VAL A 47 -12.52 -9.28 13.33
N PRO A 48 -12.81 -9.32 14.65
CA PRO A 48 -14.13 -8.96 15.15
C PRO A 48 -14.46 -7.50 14.83
N ASP A 49 -15.62 -7.25 14.23
CA ASP A 49 -16.11 -5.92 13.83
C ASP A 49 -17.20 -5.38 14.78
N ASN A 50 -17.45 -6.07 15.89
CA ASN A 50 -18.42 -5.67 16.90
C ASN A 50 -17.92 -4.55 17.83
N THR A 51 -16.66 -4.10 17.69
CA THR A 51 -16.05 -2.97 18.37
C THR A 51 -15.41 -2.02 17.37
N PHE A 52 -15.35 -0.73 17.71
CA PHE A 52 -14.66 0.25 16.85
C PHE A 52 -13.17 -0.05 16.71
N LEU A 53 -12.54 -0.56 17.78
CA LEU A 53 -11.14 -1.00 17.76
C LEU A 53 -10.94 -2.16 16.76
N GLY A 54 -11.80 -3.17 16.79
CA GLY A 54 -11.71 -4.29 15.85
C GLY A 54 -11.92 -3.83 14.41
N HIS A 55 -12.94 -3.01 14.16
CA HIS A 55 -13.18 -2.39 12.86
C HIS A 55 -11.95 -1.60 12.36
N MET A 56 -11.31 -0.80 13.25
CA MET A 56 -10.08 -0.08 12.93
C MET A 56 -8.93 -1.02 12.55
N VAL A 57 -8.74 -2.12 13.27
CA VAL A 57 -7.74 -3.15 12.92
C VAL A 57 -7.99 -3.70 11.52
N GLY A 58 -9.25 -4.03 11.20
CA GLY A 58 -9.65 -4.49 9.86
C GLY A 58 -9.26 -3.50 8.76
N HIS A 59 -9.56 -2.22 8.97
CA HIS A 59 -9.23 -1.15 8.02
C HIS A 59 -7.73 -0.90 7.88
N LEU A 60 -6.96 -0.96 8.98
CA LEU A 60 -5.50 -0.84 8.92
C LEU A 60 -4.87 -1.99 8.13
N LEU A 61 -5.33 -3.22 8.35
CA LEU A 61 -4.89 -4.37 7.57
C LEU A 61 -5.22 -4.20 6.09
N LEU A 62 -6.44 -3.78 5.79
CA LEU A 62 -6.96 -3.64 4.43
C LEU A 62 -6.35 -2.48 3.66
N GLY A 63 -6.29 -1.29 4.30
CA GLY A 63 -5.91 -0.04 3.63
C GLY A 63 -4.41 0.27 3.66
N MET A 64 -3.66 -0.36 4.56
CA MET A 64 -2.24 -0.03 4.76
C MET A 64 -1.34 -1.26 4.72
N VAL A 65 -1.53 -2.24 5.60
CA VAL A 65 -0.60 -3.38 5.75
C VAL A 65 -0.61 -4.27 4.51
N ALA A 66 -1.78 -4.73 4.06
CA ALA A 66 -1.88 -5.56 2.87
C ALA A 66 -1.37 -4.84 1.61
N PRO A 67 -1.78 -3.59 1.29
CA PRO A 67 -1.24 -2.84 0.16
C PRO A 67 0.28 -2.67 0.19
N MET A 68 0.89 -2.37 1.35
CA MET A 68 2.34 -2.25 1.49
C MET A 68 3.05 -3.57 1.16
N LEU A 69 2.60 -4.68 1.74
CA LEU A 69 3.19 -6.00 1.52
C LEU A 69 3.01 -6.46 0.07
N LEU A 70 1.85 -6.20 -0.54
CA LEU A 70 1.59 -6.49 -1.94
C LEU A 70 2.47 -5.65 -2.89
N ALA A 71 2.75 -4.38 -2.54
CA ALA A 71 3.68 -3.55 -3.31
C ALA A 71 5.12 -4.10 -3.24
N LEU A 72 5.56 -4.61 -2.07
CA LEU A 72 6.86 -5.28 -1.90
C LEU A 72 6.95 -6.60 -2.68
N ALA A 73 5.84 -7.28 -2.87
CA ALA A 73 5.78 -8.54 -3.61
C ALA A 73 6.07 -8.40 -5.11
N ALA A 74 6.01 -7.20 -5.67
CA ALA A 74 6.23 -6.90 -7.08
C ALA A 74 5.36 -7.74 -8.05
N PRO A 75 4.02 -7.76 -7.89
CA PRO A 75 3.13 -8.60 -8.67
C PRO A 75 3.10 -8.23 -10.16
N VAL A 76 3.23 -6.95 -10.50
CA VAL A 76 3.27 -6.49 -11.90
C VAL A 76 4.54 -6.98 -12.59
N THR A 77 5.68 -6.92 -11.91
CA THR A 77 6.95 -7.49 -12.42
C THR A 77 6.82 -8.99 -12.67
N LEU A 78 6.20 -9.71 -11.73
CA LEU A 78 5.94 -11.15 -11.89
C LEU A 78 5.02 -11.41 -13.09
N LEU A 79 3.92 -10.66 -13.24
CA LEU A 79 3.00 -10.77 -14.36
C LEU A 79 3.69 -10.51 -15.71
N LEU A 80 4.57 -9.50 -15.77
CA LEU A 80 5.34 -9.18 -16.98
C LEU A 80 6.36 -10.28 -17.33
N GLN A 81 6.86 -11.05 -16.35
CA GLN A 81 7.80 -12.14 -16.57
C GLN A 81 7.13 -13.49 -16.83
N ALA A 82 6.05 -13.80 -16.11
CA ALA A 82 5.42 -15.12 -16.10
C ALA A 82 4.10 -15.20 -16.89
N GLY A 83 3.45 -14.06 -17.13
CA GLY A 83 2.13 -13.98 -17.74
C GLY A 83 2.08 -14.45 -19.19
N SER A 84 0.87 -14.75 -19.67
CA SER A 84 0.60 -14.96 -21.09
C SER A 84 0.86 -13.68 -21.91
N THR A 85 0.98 -13.80 -23.21
CA THR A 85 1.18 -12.65 -24.10
C THR A 85 0.08 -11.60 -23.93
N GLY A 86 -1.19 -12.04 -23.85
CA GLY A 86 -2.33 -11.14 -23.60
C GLY A 86 -2.25 -10.44 -22.26
N ALA A 87 -1.94 -11.16 -21.17
CA ALA A 87 -1.80 -10.59 -19.83
C ALA A 87 -0.65 -9.56 -19.74
N ARG A 88 0.49 -9.85 -20.37
CA ARG A 88 1.61 -8.91 -20.46
C ARG A 88 1.25 -7.65 -21.25
N LEU A 89 0.52 -7.79 -22.36
CA LEU A 89 0.07 -6.66 -23.16
C LEU A 89 -0.94 -5.81 -22.38
N ALA A 90 -1.90 -6.42 -21.69
CA ALA A 90 -2.86 -5.72 -20.84
C ALA A 90 -2.15 -4.95 -19.72
N ALA A 91 -1.18 -5.56 -19.02
CA ALA A 91 -0.39 -4.88 -18.00
C ALA A 91 0.39 -3.68 -18.56
N ARG A 92 1.03 -3.84 -19.73
CA ARG A 92 1.74 -2.73 -20.39
C ARG A 92 0.81 -1.60 -20.84
N ARG A 93 -0.42 -1.93 -21.30
CA ARG A 93 -1.44 -0.93 -21.64
C ARG A 93 -1.90 -0.19 -20.39
N ALA A 94 -2.17 -0.90 -19.29
CA ALA A 94 -2.53 -0.31 -18.03
C ALA A 94 -1.46 0.66 -17.52
N LEU A 95 -0.17 0.26 -17.55
CA LEU A 95 0.96 1.12 -17.17
C LEU A 95 1.12 2.38 -18.06
N ARG A 96 0.57 2.38 -19.26
CA ARG A 96 0.57 3.55 -20.17
C ARG A 96 -0.71 4.38 -20.10
N TRP A 97 -1.68 3.96 -19.29
CA TRP A 97 -2.96 4.63 -19.20
C TRP A 97 -2.83 5.93 -18.39
N PRO A 98 -3.14 7.11 -18.97
CA PRO A 98 -2.92 8.40 -18.32
C PRO A 98 -3.64 8.57 -16.96
N PRO A 99 -4.88 8.10 -16.77
CA PRO A 99 -5.52 8.18 -15.46
C PRO A 99 -4.76 7.40 -14.38
N LEU A 100 -4.22 6.21 -14.69
CA LEU A 100 -3.40 5.46 -13.73
C LEU A 100 -2.12 6.23 -13.38
N ALA A 101 -1.52 6.92 -14.36
CA ALA A 101 -0.35 7.76 -14.13
C ALA A 101 -0.66 8.97 -13.22
N ALA A 102 -1.86 9.52 -13.28
CA ALA A 102 -2.30 10.58 -12.37
C ALA A 102 -2.60 10.02 -10.97
N LEU A 103 -3.34 8.92 -10.87
CA LEU A 103 -3.71 8.29 -9.60
C LEU A 103 -2.50 7.74 -8.82
N THR A 104 -1.46 7.28 -9.51
CA THR A 104 -0.20 6.83 -8.89
C THR A 104 0.81 7.95 -8.68
N HIS A 105 0.42 9.23 -8.89
CA HIS A 105 1.24 10.36 -8.47
C HIS A 105 1.22 10.46 -6.93
N PRO A 106 2.36 10.57 -6.22
CA PRO A 106 2.40 10.52 -4.75
C PRO A 106 1.44 11.49 -4.07
N VAL A 107 1.35 12.72 -4.56
CA VAL A 107 0.43 13.73 -4.01
C VAL A 107 -1.03 13.34 -4.22
N VAL A 108 -1.38 12.86 -5.41
CA VAL A 108 -2.75 12.43 -5.71
C VAL A 108 -3.11 11.20 -4.88
N GLY A 109 -2.22 10.21 -4.81
CA GLY A 109 -2.40 9.01 -3.98
C GLY A 109 -2.57 9.37 -2.50
N PHE A 110 -1.75 10.28 -1.97
CA PHE A 110 -1.88 10.79 -0.61
C PHE A 110 -3.22 11.48 -0.37
N VAL A 111 -3.61 12.40 -1.26
CA VAL A 111 -4.88 13.13 -1.14
C VAL A 111 -6.08 12.18 -1.22
N VAL A 112 -6.09 11.26 -2.18
CA VAL A 112 -7.19 10.28 -2.31
C VAL A 112 -7.27 9.39 -1.07
N PHE A 113 -6.16 8.84 -0.61
CA PHE A 113 -6.11 7.98 0.58
C PHE A 113 -6.50 8.75 1.84
N GLY A 114 -5.91 9.93 2.07
CA GLY A 114 -6.20 10.76 3.23
C GLY A 114 -7.64 11.26 3.25
N ALA A 115 -8.15 11.76 2.13
CA ALA A 115 -9.56 12.19 2.03
C ALA A 115 -10.53 11.03 2.29
N SER A 116 -10.17 9.80 1.89
CA SER A 116 -10.98 8.61 2.19
C SER A 116 -11.08 8.35 3.69
N LEU A 117 -9.97 8.46 4.42
CA LEU A 117 -9.95 8.29 5.88
C LEU A 117 -10.73 9.42 6.59
N VAL A 118 -10.56 10.67 6.16
CA VAL A 118 -11.33 11.80 6.68
C VAL A 118 -12.82 11.60 6.43
N ALA A 119 -13.21 11.26 5.20
CA ALA A 119 -14.60 10.99 4.86
C ALA A 119 -15.18 9.85 5.69
N LEU A 120 -14.41 8.79 5.90
CA LEU A 120 -14.87 7.63 6.65
C LEU A 120 -15.07 7.93 8.14
N TYR A 121 -14.08 8.57 8.79
CA TYR A 121 -14.04 8.71 10.24
C TYR A 121 -14.57 10.05 10.76
N LEU A 122 -14.64 11.10 9.93
CA LEU A 122 -15.10 12.42 10.34
C LEU A 122 -16.45 12.81 9.71
N THR A 123 -17.14 11.85 9.05
CA THR A 123 -18.50 12.05 8.53
C THR A 123 -19.38 10.84 8.88
N PRO A 124 -20.71 10.91 8.69
CA PRO A 124 -21.61 9.77 8.91
C PRO A 124 -21.38 8.55 7.99
N LEU A 125 -20.36 8.57 7.15
CA LEU A 125 -20.08 7.50 6.18
C LEU A 125 -19.76 6.16 6.87
N LEU A 126 -19.07 6.19 8.02
CA LEU A 126 -18.81 4.99 8.80
C LEU A 126 -20.11 4.30 9.24
N GLU A 127 -21.02 5.06 9.87
CA GLU A 127 -22.30 4.52 10.33
C GLU A 127 -23.16 4.02 9.15
N LEU A 128 -23.14 4.74 8.03
CA LEU A 128 -23.82 4.33 6.80
C LEU A 128 -23.24 3.03 6.23
N SER A 129 -21.92 2.90 6.24
CA SER A 129 -21.19 1.71 5.80
C SER A 129 -21.58 0.48 6.62
N GLU A 130 -21.60 0.60 7.94
CA GLU A 130 -21.96 -0.52 8.81
C GLU A 130 -23.41 -0.95 8.72
N ARG A 131 -24.30 -0.04 8.33
CA ARG A 131 -25.74 -0.33 8.19
C ARG A 131 -26.15 -0.85 6.81
N HIS A 132 -25.29 -0.70 5.79
CA HIS A 132 -25.59 -1.06 4.41
C HIS A 132 -24.46 -1.86 3.77
N LEU A 133 -24.68 -3.16 3.58
CA LEU A 133 -23.68 -4.08 3.02
C LEU A 133 -23.05 -3.58 1.70
N ALA A 134 -23.85 -2.98 0.81
CA ALA A 134 -23.34 -2.47 -0.47
C ALA A 134 -22.34 -1.32 -0.26
N VAL A 135 -22.63 -0.40 0.69
CA VAL A 135 -21.74 0.71 1.05
C VAL A 135 -20.49 0.16 1.72
N HIS A 136 -20.62 -0.79 2.63
CA HIS A 136 -19.52 -1.45 3.30
C HIS A 136 -18.54 -2.08 2.31
N VAL A 137 -19.04 -2.88 1.36
CA VAL A 137 -18.21 -3.49 0.31
C VAL A 137 -17.53 -2.43 -0.54
N LEU A 138 -18.23 -1.35 -0.91
CA LEU A 138 -17.69 -0.26 -1.71
C LEU A 138 -16.58 0.50 -0.96
N VAL A 139 -16.79 0.82 0.32
CA VAL A 139 -15.79 1.48 1.18
C VAL A 139 -14.54 0.63 1.31
N HIS A 140 -14.69 -0.68 1.58
CA HIS A 140 -13.56 -1.60 1.67
C HIS A 140 -12.78 -1.73 0.35
N ALA A 141 -13.49 -1.87 -0.79
CA ALA A 141 -12.85 -1.93 -2.10
C ALA A 141 -12.12 -0.63 -2.43
N HIS A 142 -12.74 0.52 -2.10
CA HIS A 142 -12.13 1.83 -2.28
C HIS A 142 -10.90 2.02 -1.40
N LEU A 143 -10.99 1.72 -0.10
CA LEU A 143 -9.90 1.88 0.85
C LEU A 143 -8.68 1.03 0.47
N PHE A 144 -8.91 -0.24 0.10
CA PHE A 144 -7.86 -1.13 -0.41
C PHE A 144 -7.19 -0.57 -1.67
N THR A 145 -8.01 -0.11 -2.63
CA THR A 145 -7.50 0.44 -3.89
C THR A 145 -6.72 1.73 -3.67
N ALA A 146 -7.24 2.64 -2.84
CA ALA A 146 -6.57 3.89 -2.48
C ALA A 146 -5.23 3.63 -1.77
N GLY A 147 -5.19 2.68 -0.84
CA GLY A 147 -3.96 2.23 -0.19
C GLY A 147 -2.94 1.66 -1.19
N CYS A 148 -3.38 0.83 -2.14
CA CYS A 148 -2.52 0.33 -3.21
C CYS A 148 -1.97 1.46 -4.10
N LEU A 149 -2.82 2.40 -4.51
CA LEU A 149 -2.42 3.54 -5.36
C LEU A 149 -1.44 4.48 -4.66
N PHE A 150 -1.57 4.64 -3.36
CA PHE A 150 -0.65 5.46 -2.56
C PHE A 150 0.67 4.73 -2.29
N LEU A 151 0.62 3.51 -1.78
CA LEU A 151 1.82 2.80 -1.33
C LEU A 151 2.66 2.18 -2.46
N TRP A 152 2.04 1.76 -3.57
CA TRP A 152 2.76 1.18 -4.70
C TRP A 152 3.88 2.09 -5.26
N PRO A 153 3.64 3.37 -5.63
CA PRO A 153 4.70 4.25 -6.10
C PRO A 153 5.71 4.62 -5.01
N LEU A 154 5.30 4.64 -3.73
CA LEU A 154 6.20 4.92 -2.61
C LEU A 154 7.19 3.78 -2.37
N VAL A 155 6.72 2.54 -2.34
CA VAL A 155 7.58 1.35 -2.22
C VAL A 155 8.50 1.21 -3.43
N GLY A 156 7.99 1.44 -4.65
CA GLY A 156 8.78 1.60 -5.87
C GLY A 156 9.56 0.37 -6.32
N VAL A 157 9.14 -0.84 -5.90
CA VAL A 157 9.76 -2.11 -6.31
C VAL A 157 9.22 -2.58 -7.66
N ASP A 158 7.94 -2.32 -7.90
CA ASP A 158 7.24 -2.63 -9.14
C ASP A 158 7.27 -1.45 -10.13
N PRO A 159 7.16 -1.69 -11.45
CA PRO A 159 7.04 -0.61 -12.42
C PRO A 159 5.76 0.18 -12.20
N THR A 160 5.88 1.49 -12.20
CA THR A 160 4.79 2.46 -12.16
C THR A 160 4.67 3.20 -13.49
N PRO A 161 3.50 3.78 -13.83
CA PRO A 161 3.31 4.56 -15.05
C PRO A 161 4.32 5.70 -15.23
N ARG A 162 4.70 6.33 -14.14
CA ARG A 162 5.75 7.35 -14.09
C ARG A 162 6.76 7.03 -12.98
N ARG A 163 8.03 7.24 -13.25
CA ARG A 163 9.07 7.15 -12.21
C ARG A 163 8.89 8.31 -11.24
N THR A 164 8.72 7.99 -9.98
CA THR A 164 8.61 8.98 -8.91
C THR A 164 10.00 9.28 -8.37
N PRO A 165 10.46 10.54 -8.39
CA PRO A 165 11.73 10.93 -7.78
C PRO A 165 11.75 10.58 -6.28
N PHE A 166 12.93 10.24 -5.76
CA PHE A 166 13.07 9.89 -4.33
C PHE A 166 12.60 11.01 -3.40
N GLY A 167 12.91 12.28 -3.74
CA GLY A 167 12.44 13.44 -2.98
C GLY A 167 10.91 13.53 -2.89
N ALA A 168 10.18 13.28 -3.98
CA ALA A 168 8.72 13.30 -3.98
C ALA A 168 8.14 12.13 -3.17
N ARG A 169 8.79 10.96 -3.19
CA ARG A 169 8.40 9.81 -2.35
C ARG A 169 8.61 10.13 -0.88
N LEU A 170 9.76 10.68 -0.52
CA LEU A 170 10.07 11.08 0.85
C LEU A 170 9.11 12.17 1.35
N LEU A 171 8.83 13.19 0.54
CA LEU A 171 7.87 14.24 0.88
C LEU A 171 6.47 13.68 1.15
N ALA A 172 6.00 12.75 0.33
CA ALA A 172 4.69 12.12 0.53
C ALA A 172 4.65 11.27 1.82
N VAL A 173 5.75 10.58 2.16
CA VAL A 173 5.89 9.85 3.42
C VAL A 173 5.91 10.82 4.60
N LEU A 174 6.68 11.90 4.53
CA LEU A 174 6.72 12.92 5.59
C LEU A 174 5.37 13.63 5.80
N ALA A 175 4.59 13.82 4.74
CA ALA A 175 3.23 14.39 4.85
C ALA A 175 2.25 13.43 5.52
N ALA A 176 2.47 12.12 5.45
CA ALA A 176 1.62 11.13 6.10
C ALA A 176 1.72 11.17 7.63
N VAL A 177 2.89 11.54 8.19
CA VAL A 177 3.11 11.65 9.66
C VAL A 177 2.11 12.62 10.30
N PRO A 178 2.11 13.92 9.99
CA PRO A 178 1.17 14.85 10.61
C PRO A 178 -0.29 14.54 10.26
N PHE A 179 -0.55 13.86 9.14
CA PHE A 179 -1.89 13.45 8.78
C PHE A 179 -2.46 12.37 9.72
N HIS A 180 -1.69 11.31 10.01
CA HIS A 180 -2.12 10.28 10.94
C HIS A 180 -2.25 10.83 12.36
N ALA A 181 -1.30 11.69 12.80
CA ALA A 181 -1.38 12.37 14.08
C ALA A 181 -2.63 13.25 14.17
N PHE A 182 -2.93 14.05 13.13
CA PHE A 182 -4.13 14.87 13.08
C PHE A 182 -5.41 14.02 13.19
N LEU A 183 -5.53 12.98 12.39
CA LEU A 183 -6.74 12.14 12.40
C LEU A 183 -6.90 11.39 13.73
N GLY A 184 -5.82 10.82 14.26
CA GLY A 184 -5.82 10.16 15.56
C GLY A 184 -6.19 11.13 16.69
N LEU A 185 -5.61 12.33 16.71
CA LEU A 185 -5.92 13.35 17.69
C LEU A 185 -7.37 13.85 17.57
N ALA A 186 -7.86 14.05 16.34
CA ALA A 186 -9.25 14.42 16.11
C ALA A 186 -10.23 13.41 16.73
N LEU A 187 -9.99 12.11 16.52
CA LEU A 187 -10.82 11.06 17.12
C LEU A 187 -10.65 10.94 18.65
N LEU A 188 -9.44 11.16 19.17
CA LEU A 188 -9.14 11.11 20.60
C LEU A 188 -9.78 12.27 21.40
N THR A 189 -9.95 13.44 20.77
CA THR A 189 -10.51 14.62 21.45
C THR A 189 -12.03 14.72 21.33
N MET A 190 -12.67 13.82 20.58
CA MET A 190 -14.13 13.76 20.52
C MET A 190 -14.74 13.35 21.85
N THR A 191 -15.82 14.02 22.24
CA THR A 191 -16.59 13.73 23.46
C THR A 191 -17.81 12.85 23.17
N ALA A 192 -18.11 12.58 21.89
CA ALA A 192 -19.17 11.69 21.47
C ALA A 192 -18.66 10.76 20.35
N PRO A 193 -19.14 9.51 20.29
CA PRO A 193 -18.76 8.56 19.26
C PRO A 193 -19.09 9.03 17.83
N VAL A 194 -18.23 8.73 16.86
CA VAL A 194 -18.46 9.06 15.42
C VAL A 194 -19.60 8.23 14.80
N ALA A 195 -19.88 7.06 15.34
CA ALA A 195 -20.93 6.17 14.87
C ALA A 195 -21.74 5.60 16.07
N PRO A 196 -22.49 6.45 16.82
CA PRO A 196 -23.06 6.08 18.11
C PRO A 196 -24.11 4.98 18.04
N ARG A 197 -24.72 4.75 16.87
CA ARG A 197 -25.71 3.69 16.67
C ARG A 197 -25.09 2.31 16.43
N VAL A 198 -23.79 2.27 16.12
CA VAL A 198 -23.05 1.02 15.82
C VAL A 198 -21.98 0.80 16.88
N TYR A 199 -21.21 1.84 17.17
CA TYR A 199 -20.12 1.85 18.14
C TYR A 199 -20.37 2.93 19.21
N PRO A 200 -21.18 2.64 20.24
CA PRO A 200 -21.58 3.64 21.26
C PRO A 200 -20.49 3.92 22.30
N ASP A 201 -19.46 3.08 22.41
CA ASP A 201 -18.40 3.19 23.42
C ASP A 201 -17.32 4.19 22.98
N ILE A 202 -17.25 5.34 23.66
CA ILE A 202 -16.25 6.37 23.40
C ILE A 202 -14.83 5.94 23.82
N ASP A 203 -14.70 5.13 24.87
CA ASP A 203 -13.39 4.64 25.31
C ASP A 203 -12.81 3.64 24.30
N ASP A 204 -13.66 2.85 23.65
CA ASP A 204 -13.27 1.99 22.54
C ASP A 204 -12.81 2.80 21.33
N GLN A 205 -13.53 3.89 21.00
CA GLN A 205 -13.11 4.85 19.98
C GLN A 205 -11.74 5.47 20.29
N HIS A 206 -11.49 5.87 21.52
CA HIS A 206 -10.20 6.43 21.90
C HIS A 206 -9.06 5.41 21.78
N ARG A 207 -9.29 4.15 22.14
CA ARG A 207 -8.32 3.06 21.92
C ARG A 207 -8.05 2.83 20.44
N ALA A 208 -9.09 2.84 19.60
CA ALA A 208 -8.96 2.72 18.15
C ALA A 208 -8.21 3.90 17.54
N ALA A 209 -8.45 5.13 18.01
CA ALA A 209 -7.75 6.33 17.57
C ALA A 209 -6.26 6.28 17.90
N ALA A 210 -5.90 5.84 19.12
CA ALA A 210 -4.51 5.63 19.53
C ALA A 210 -3.83 4.55 18.64
N LEU A 211 -4.53 3.47 18.33
CA LEU A 211 -4.04 2.44 17.41
C LEU A 211 -3.82 3.00 16.01
N LEU A 212 -4.77 3.76 15.46
CA LEU A 212 -4.65 4.40 14.15
C LEU A 212 -3.41 5.29 14.09
N TRP A 213 -3.22 6.15 15.07
CA TRP A 213 -2.07 7.04 15.15
C TRP A 213 -0.77 6.22 15.22
N GLY A 214 -0.62 5.36 16.23
CA GLY A 214 0.61 4.60 16.46
C GLY A 214 0.97 3.67 15.29
N SER A 215 -0.01 2.96 14.71
CA SER A 215 0.23 2.07 13.56
C SER A 215 0.54 2.87 12.30
N GLY A 216 -0.10 4.02 12.08
CA GLY A 216 0.19 4.93 10.98
C GLY A 216 1.65 5.41 11.01
N GLU A 217 2.15 5.80 12.18
CA GLU A 217 3.55 6.20 12.35
C GLU A 217 4.52 5.04 12.11
N LEU A 218 4.26 3.86 12.65
CA LEU A 218 5.10 2.67 12.42
C LEU A 218 5.18 2.30 10.95
N LEU A 219 4.05 2.30 10.24
CA LEU A 219 4.02 2.06 8.80
C LEU A 219 4.76 3.13 8.01
N THR A 220 4.59 4.40 8.39
CA THR A 220 5.28 5.52 7.76
C THR A 220 6.79 5.39 7.91
N ILE A 221 7.29 5.03 9.11
CA ILE A 221 8.70 4.74 9.36
C ILE A 221 9.19 3.57 8.50
N ALA A 222 8.42 2.50 8.40
CA ALA A 222 8.77 1.35 7.57
C ALA A 222 8.89 1.72 6.08
N VAL A 223 7.93 2.50 5.55
CA VAL A 223 7.98 2.99 4.17
C VAL A 223 9.14 3.95 3.97
N ALA A 224 9.41 4.85 4.92
CA ALA A 224 10.58 5.75 4.90
C ALA A 224 11.89 4.96 4.80
N ALA A 225 12.04 3.92 5.61
CA ALA A 225 13.22 3.05 5.58
C ALA A 225 13.39 2.33 4.22
N ILE A 226 12.28 1.87 3.62
CA ILE A 226 12.30 1.26 2.27
C ILE A 226 12.74 2.29 1.21
N VAL A 227 12.18 3.49 1.25
CA VAL A 227 12.52 4.58 0.32
C VAL A 227 14.00 4.97 0.47
N PHE A 228 14.46 5.15 1.70
CA PHE A 228 15.84 5.51 2.00
C PHE A 228 16.84 4.44 1.55
N ARG A 229 16.55 3.17 1.86
CA ARG A 229 17.35 2.04 1.37
C ARG A 229 17.43 2.00 -0.16
N ALA A 230 16.29 2.21 -0.83
CA ALA A 230 16.24 2.24 -2.29
C ALA A 230 17.07 3.38 -2.88
N TRP A 231 17.05 4.55 -2.22
CA TRP A 231 17.89 5.70 -2.57
C TRP A 231 19.38 5.39 -2.41
N LEU A 232 19.81 4.87 -1.26
CA LEU A 232 21.20 4.50 -1.03
C LEU A 232 21.73 3.50 -2.07
N VAL A 233 20.92 2.51 -2.44
CA VAL A 233 21.31 1.53 -3.46
C VAL A 233 21.42 2.18 -4.84
N ALA A 234 20.54 3.12 -5.18
CA ALA A 234 20.58 3.84 -6.45
C ALA A 234 21.82 4.75 -6.53
N ASP A 235 22.08 5.49 -5.47
CA ASP A 235 23.24 6.40 -5.33
C ASP A 235 24.58 5.66 -5.49
N ARG A 236 24.76 4.55 -4.76
CA ARG A 236 25.95 3.70 -4.90
C ARG A 236 26.14 3.16 -6.32
N ARG A 237 25.06 2.82 -7.02
CA ARG A 237 25.13 2.35 -8.41
C ARG A 237 25.51 3.47 -9.37
N GLU A 238 25.08 4.68 -9.10
CA GLU A 238 25.42 5.86 -9.90
C GLU A 238 26.89 6.24 -9.69
N ALA A 239 27.36 6.31 -8.45
CA ALA A 239 28.77 6.52 -8.12
C ALA A 239 29.67 5.50 -8.85
N ALA A 240 29.38 4.20 -8.74
CA ALA A 240 30.13 3.16 -9.41
C ALA A 240 30.10 3.21 -10.96
N ARG A 241 29.09 3.87 -11.54
CA ARG A 241 29.05 4.12 -13.00
C ARG A 241 29.93 5.30 -13.40
N LEU A 242 29.93 6.36 -12.58
CA LEU A 242 30.77 7.53 -12.79
C LEU A 242 32.24 7.18 -12.67
N ASP A 243 32.65 6.43 -11.64
CA ASP A 243 34.02 5.95 -11.45
C ASP A 243 34.55 5.17 -12.66
N ARG A 244 33.68 4.26 -13.19
CA ARG A 244 34.06 3.49 -14.41
C ARG A 244 34.25 4.40 -15.63
N ARG A 245 33.39 5.41 -15.82
CA ARG A 245 33.51 6.34 -16.95
C ARG A 245 34.78 7.21 -16.85
N LEU A 246 35.12 7.66 -15.65
CA LEU A 246 36.33 8.43 -15.41
C LEU A 246 37.59 7.58 -15.66
N GLY A 247 37.62 6.34 -15.16
CA GLY A 247 38.74 5.43 -15.44
C GLY A 247 38.89 5.06 -16.94
N GLU A 248 37.77 4.99 -17.69
CA GLU A 248 37.82 4.79 -19.16
C GLU A 248 38.40 6.03 -19.89
N VAL A 249 38.14 7.25 -19.40
CA VAL A 249 38.66 8.50 -19.99
C VAL A 249 40.16 8.66 -19.70
N GLU A 250 40.61 8.28 -18.50
CA GLU A 250 42.05 8.33 -18.13
C GLU A 250 42.90 7.25 -18.84
N ALA A 251 42.25 6.16 -19.31
CA ALA A 251 42.94 5.06 -19.99
C ALA A 251 43.11 5.26 -21.51
N VAL A 252 42.60 6.36 -22.09
CA VAL A 252 42.81 6.72 -23.49
C VAL A 252 44.11 7.49 -23.62
N PRO A 253 45.12 6.96 -24.33
CA PRO A 253 46.46 7.57 -24.47
C PRO A 253 46.41 8.85 -25.30
#